data_b27144056a0a3051c71f6a1389a74e0f
#
_entry.id   b27144056a0a3051c71f6a1389a74e0f
#
_cell.length_a   1.000
_cell.length_b   1.000
_cell.length_c   1.000
_cell.angle_alpha   90.00
_cell.angle_beta   90.00
_cell.angle_gamma   90.00
#
_symmetry.space_group_name_H-M   'P 1'
#
loop_
_entity.id
_entity.type
_entity.pdbx_description
1 polymer ?
#
loop_
_entity_poly.entity_id
_entity_poly.type
_entity_poly.pdbx_seq_one_letter_code
_entity_poly.pdbx_strand_id
1 'polypeptide(L)'
;MQISIEYIEEPKIFFGHGQRMCDPRDGLSFFGPLENGPLEIRSGVVGSKNALQMFKSYIERIRKPVYNKNSVTRPFFPGFEAVFNCKWNASAIMFKEVPKEKVMGVLAQQSRNIRTYDAVTLFLDPILRAGDEDASVNMWFVIVPD
;
A
#
# COMPACT_ATOMS: atom_id res chain seq x y z
N MET A 1 10.48 45.82 13.75
CA MET A 1 10.53 44.40 13.40
C MET A 1 10.10 44.31 11.94
N GLN A 2 11.00 43.92 11.08
CA GLN A 2 10.72 43.82 9.63
C GLN A 2 10.41 42.34 9.36
N ILE A 3 9.17 42.03 8.95
CA ILE A 3 8.72 40.70 8.59
C ILE A 3 8.90 40.57 7.09
N SER A 4 9.71 39.61 6.62
CA SER A 4 9.80 39.24 5.21
C SER A 4 9.00 37.96 5.01
N ILE A 5 8.20 37.92 3.94
CA ILE A 5 7.45 36.72 3.52
C ILE A 5 8.13 36.21 2.27
N GLU A 6 8.61 34.98 2.30
CA GLU A 6 9.19 34.30 1.17
C GLU A 6 8.23 33.22 0.67
N TYR A 7 7.96 33.21 -0.65
CA TYR A 7 7.18 32.14 -1.27
C TYR A 7 8.12 31.01 -1.67
N ILE A 8 7.90 29.83 -1.06
CA ILE A 8 8.62 28.61 -1.44
C ILE A 8 7.74 27.82 -2.40
N GLU A 9 8.20 27.63 -3.65
CA GLU A 9 7.48 26.79 -4.61
C GLU A 9 7.36 25.35 -4.11
N GLU A 10 6.18 24.73 -4.36
CA GLU A 10 5.98 23.33 -4.08
C GLU A 10 6.95 22.47 -4.91
N PRO A 11 7.69 21.53 -4.30
CA PRO A 11 8.65 20.70 -5.02
C PRO A 11 7.93 19.82 -6.05
N LYS A 12 8.45 19.81 -7.27
CA LYS A 12 7.92 18.96 -8.34
C LYS A 12 8.42 17.53 -8.18
N ILE A 13 7.52 16.58 -8.37
CA ILE A 13 7.79 15.13 -8.34
C ILE A 13 8.31 14.73 -9.74
N PHE A 14 9.31 13.85 -9.76
CA PHE A 14 9.85 13.27 -11.00
C PHE A 14 9.08 12.02 -11.41
N PHE A 15 8.87 11.89 -12.71
CA PHE A 15 8.20 10.76 -13.35
C PHE A 15 9.03 10.23 -14.51
N GLY A 16 8.50 9.22 -15.20
CA GLY A 16 9.14 8.65 -16.37
C GLY A 16 9.49 9.70 -17.43
N HIS A 17 10.46 9.38 -18.27
CA HIS A 17 10.95 10.26 -19.33
C HIS A 17 11.52 11.61 -18.85
N GLY A 18 11.96 11.68 -17.58
CA GLY A 18 12.52 12.90 -16.99
C GLY A 18 11.51 14.03 -16.76
N GLN A 19 10.22 13.73 -16.80
CA GLN A 19 9.15 14.70 -16.63
C GLN A 19 8.93 15.07 -15.16
N ARG A 20 8.40 16.28 -14.92
CA ARG A 20 8.14 16.82 -13.58
C ARG A 20 6.73 17.35 -13.47
N MET A 21 6.00 16.95 -12.44
CA MET A 21 4.67 17.48 -12.14
C MET A 21 4.48 17.66 -10.63
N CYS A 22 3.56 18.55 -10.25
CA CYS A 22 3.17 18.70 -8.84
C CYS A 22 2.16 17.62 -8.42
N ASP A 23 1.23 17.23 -9.31
CA ASP A 23 0.23 16.22 -9.03
C ASP A 23 0.76 14.80 -9.34
N PRO A 24 0.89 13.92 -8.33
CA PRO A 24 1.40 12.57 -8.51
C PRO A 24 0.50 11.69 -9.39
N ARG A 25 -0.81 11.92 -9.37
CA ARG A 25 -1.77 11.14 -10.16
C ARG A 25 -1.65 11.46 -11.64
N ASP A 26 -1.61 12.75 -11.96
CA ASP A 26 -1.47 13.20 -13.34
C ASP A 26 -0.09 12.79 -13.89
N GLY A 27 0.95 12.98 -13.08
CA GLY A 27 2.31 12.56 -13.46
C GLY A 27 2.41 11.07 -13.74
N LEU A 28 1.86 10.22 -12.88
CA LEU A 28 1.83 8.77 -13.10
C LEU A 28 0.97 8.38 -14.31
N SER A 29 -0.15 9.05 -14.53
CA SER A 29 -1.05 8.73 -15.65
C SER A 29 -0.48 9.11 -17.01
N PHE A 30 0.28 10.22 -17.09
CA PHE A 30 0.85 10.70 -18.35
C PHE A 30 2.24 10.13 -18.65
N PHE A 31 3.07 9.95 -17.63
CA PHE A 31 4.50 9.66 -17.83
C PHE A 31 4.94 8.35 -17.18
N GLY A 32 4.08 7.73 -16.37
CA GLY A 32 4.42 6.54 -15.63
C GLY A 32 5.39 6.80 -14.47
N PRO A 33 5.84 5.75 -13.79
CA PRO A 33 6.79 5.84 -12.69
C PRO A 33 8.18 6.27 -13.18
N LEU A 34 8.97 6.86 -12.28
CA LEU A 34 10.35 7.30 -12.59
C LEU A 34 11.23 6.14 -13.06
N GLU A 35 11.09 5.00 -12.41
CA GLU A 35 11.82 3.78 -12.73
C GLU A 35 10.84 2.62 -12.88
N ASN A 36 11.21 1.65 -13.69
CA ASN A 36 10.43 0.42 -13.81
C ASN A 36 10.56 -0.39 -12.51
N GLY A 37 9.42 -0.70 -11.91
CA GLY A 37 9.33 -1.60 -10.78
C GLY A 37 9.51 -3.08 -11.17
N PRO A 38 9.27 -4.00 -10.26
CA PRO A 38 9.27 -5.43 -10.55
C PRO A 38 8.20 -5.74 -11.62
N LEU A 39 8.45 -6.75 -12.46
CA LEU A 39 7.50 -7.18 -13.49
C LEU A 39 6.20 -7.75 -12.88
N GLU A 40 6.28 -8.25 -11.65
CA GLU A 40 5.15 -8.83 -10.93
C GLU A 40 5.23 -8.54 -9.43
N ILE A 41 4.09 -8.18 -8.83
CA ILE A 41 3.93 -8.12 -7.38
C ILE A 41 3.45 -9.50 -6.88
N ARG A 42 4.28 -10.11 -6.06
CA ARG A 42 4.01 -11.36 -5.35
C ARG A 42 3.70 -11.04 -3.90
N SER A 43 2.40 -11.01 -3.59
CA SER A 43 1.91 -10.50 -2.32
C SER A 43 1.86 -11.56 -1.23
N GLY A 44 2.36 -11.22 -0.04
CA GLY A 44 1.99 -11.86 1.22
C GLY A 44 0.95 -11.02 1.95
N VAL A 45 0.07 -11.66 2.70
CA VAL A 45 -0.95 -10.99 3.51
C VAL A 45 -0.86 -11.46 4.95
N VAL A 46 -0.87 -10.51 5.88
CA VAL A 46 -1.00 -10.75 7.31
C VAL A 46 -2.24 -10.04 7.82
N GLY A 47 -3.09 -10.74 8.58
CA GLY A 47 -4.29 -10.13 9.12
C GLY A 47 -5.30 -11.15 9.65
N SER A 48 -6.50 -10.68 9.97
CA SER A 48 -7.59 -11.52 10.42
C SER A 48 -8.07 -12.49 9.32
N LYS A 49 -8.90 -13.44 9.67
CA LYS A 49 -9.49 -14.41 8.72
C LYS A 49 -10.11 -13.74 7.47
N ASN A 50 -10.68 -12.55 7.61
CA ASN A 50 -11.29 -11.81 6.51
C ASN A 50 -10.29 -11.00 5.67
N ALA A 51 -9.04 -10.89 6.10
CA ALA A 51 -8.03 -10.06 5.44
C ALA A 51 -7.77 -10.48 3.99
N LEU A 52 -7.77 -11.78 3.70
CA LEU A 52 -7.63 -12.27 2.31
C LEU A 52 -8.72 -11.78 1.37
N GLN A 53 -9.98 -11.79 1.84
CA GLN A 53 -11.10 -11.32 1.03
C GLN A 53 -11.03 -9.80 0.80
N MET A 54 -10.67 -9.05 1.85
CA MET A 54 -10.46 -7.60 1.74
C MET A 54 -9.33 -7.28 0.77
N PHE A 55 -8.19 -7.95 0.89
CA PHE A 55 -7.05 -7.83 -0.01
C PHE A 55 -7.47 -8.12 -1.46
N LYS A 56 -8.10 -9.27 -1.71
CA LYS A 56 -8.54 -9.67 -3.04
C LYS A 56 -9.45 -8.61 -3.67
N SER A 57 -10.46 -8.16 -2.93
CA SER A 57 -11.41 -7.14 -3.40
C SER A 57 -10.72 -5.81 -3.71
N TYR A 58 -9.75 -5.41 -2.90
CA TYR A 58 -8.96 -4.21 -3.12
C TYR A 58 -8.12 -4.32 -4.40
N ILE A 59 -7.36 -5.42 -4.57
CA ILE A 59 -6.50 -5.61 -5.75
C ILE A 59 -7.34 -5.70 -7.03
N GLU A 60 -8.44 -6.47 -7.02
CA GLU A 60 -9.34 -6.57 -8.18
C GLU A 60 -9.89 -5.21 -8.60
N ARG A 61 -10.12 -4.32 -7.65
CA ARG A 61 -10.60 -2.97 -7.92
C ARG A 61 -9.51 -2.07 -8.54
N ILE A 62 -8.30 -2.04 -7.97
CA ILE A 62 -7.26 -1.11 -8.41
C ILE A 62 -6.54 -1.58 -9.69
N ARG A 63 -6.56 -2.85 -10.03
CA ARG A 63 -5.99 -3.37 -11.29
C ARG A 63 -6.70 -2.83 -12.52
N LYS A 64 -7.99 -2.56 -12.40
CA LYS A 64 -8.87 -2.11 -13.50
C LYS A 64 -9.00 -0.58 -13.47
N PRO A 65 -9.42 0.02 -14.59
CA PRO A 65 -9.77 1.44 -14.59
C PRO A 65 -10.85 1.76 -13.54
N VAL A 66 -10.60 2.79 -12.74
CA VAL A 66 -11.54 3.28 -11.73
C VAL A 66 -12.07 4.63 -12.16
N TYR A 67 -13.36 4.71 -12.41
CA TYR A 67 -14.03 5.94 -12.83
C TYR A 67 -14.60 6.69 -11.63
N ASN A 68 -14.28 7.98 -11.55
CA ASN A 68 -14.86 8.88 -10.57
C ASN A 68 -15.95 9.74 -11.22
N LYS A 69 -17.19 9.32 -11.06
CA LYS A 69 -18.36 10.02 -11.64
C LYS A 69 -18.58 11.43 -11.08
N ASN A 70 -18.00 11.73 -9.93
CA ASN A 70 -18.19 12.99 -9.21
C ASN A 70 -17.06 14.00 -9.46
N SER A 71 -16.11 13.68 -10.31
CA SER A 71 -14.98 14.56 -10.62
C SER A 71 -14.87 14.82 -12.12
N VAL A 72 -15.07 16.07 -12.51
CA VAL A 72 -14.91 16.51 -13.90
C VAL A 72 -13.44 16.63 -14.28
N THR A 73 -12.60 17.07 -13.34
CA THR A 73 -11.17 17.31 -13.57
C THR A 73 -10.33 16.03 -13.52
N ARG A 74 -10.82 15.01 -12.80
CA ARG A 74 -10.11 13.72 -12.60
C ARG A 74 -11.07 12.56 -12.73
N PRO A 75 -11.56 12.30 -13.96
CA PRO A 75 -12.66 11.38 -14.17
C PRO A 75 -12.28 9.92 -13.98
N PHE A 76 -11.00 9.54 -14.14
CA PHE A 76 -10.62 8.14 -14.02
C PHE A 76 -9.15 7.93 -13.61
N PHE A 77 -8.87 6.72 -13.11
CA PHE A 77 -7.54 6.16 -12.95
C PHE A 77 -7.41 4.96 -13.89
N PRO A 78 -6.34 4.84 -14.71
CA PRO A 78 -6.22 3.79 -15.75
C PRO A 78 -6.13 2.36 -15.20
N GLY A 79 -5.83 2.20 -13.94
CA GLY A 79 -5.55 0.94 -13.29
C GLY A 79 -4.06 0.74 -13.02
N PHE A 80 -3.77 0.00 -11.96
CA PHE A 80 -2.42 -0.20 -11.47
C PHE A 80 -1.49 -0.82 -12.53
N GLU A 81 -1.92 -1.90 -13.17
CA GLU A 81 -1.10 -2.62 -14.13
C GLU A 81 -0.78 -1.76 -15.37
N ALA A 82 -1.72 -0.92 -15.79
CA ALA A 82 -1.51 -0.01 -16.93
C ALA A 82 -0.53 1.12 -16.61
N VAL A 83 -0.60 1.66 -15.38
CA VAL A 83 0.25 2.78 -14.95
C VAL A 83 1.69 2.32 -14.68
N PHE A 84 1.85 1.18 -14.01
CA PHE A 84 3.16 0.72 -13.52
C PHE A 84 3.81 -0.36 -14.39
N ASN A 85 3.12 -0.82 -15.45
CA ASN A 85 3.56 -1.94 -16.29
C ASN A 85 3.99 -3.16 -15.46
N CYS A 86 3.25 -3.44 -14.39
CA CYS A 86 3.55 -4.44 -13.39
C CYS A 86 2.31 -5.31 -13.14
N LYS A 87 2.43 -6.61 -13.29
CA LYS A 87 1.36 -7.57 -12.99
C LYS A 87 1.14 -7.66 -11.49
N TRP A 88 -0.12 -7.73 -11.09
CA TRP A 88 -0.48 -7.91 -9.68
C TRP A 88 -1.59 -8.94 -9.53
N ASN A 89 -1.25 -10.12 -9.04
CA ASN A 89 -2.24 -11.17 -8.82
C ASN A 89 -3.10 -10.82 -7.58
N ALA A 90 -4.42 -10.92 -7.73
CA ALA A 90 -5.35 -10.72 -6.61
C ALA A 90 -5.31 -11.87 -5.57
N SER A 91 -4.68 -12.99 -5.90
CA SER A 91 -4.44 -14.06 -4.93
C SER A 91 -3.09 -13.83 -4.26
N ALA A 92 -3.10 -13.72 -2.93
CA ALA A 92 -1.87 -13.73 -2.15
C ALA A 92 -1.19 -15.10 -2.29
N ILE A 93 0.14 -15.11 -2.45
CA ILE A 93 0.90 -16.36 -2.49
C ILE A 93 1.17 -16.90 -1.09
N MET A 94 1.10 -16.04 -0.07
CA MET A 94 1.24 -16.42 1.32
C MET A 94 0.23 -15.67 2.20
N PHE A 95 -0.35 -16.38 3.16
CA PHE A 95 -1.23 -15.79 4.17
C PHE A 95 -0.82 -16.23 5.56
N LYS A 96 -0.66 -15.27 6.45
CA LYS A 96 -0.41 -15.48 7.88
C LYS A 96 -1.59 -14.90 8.67
N GLU A 97 -2.37 -15.79 9.25
CA GLU A 97 -3.54 -15.39 10.07
C GLU A 97 -3.12 -14.85 11.43
N VAL A 98 -3.69 -13.72 11.81
CA VAL A 98 -3.62 -13.17 13.16
C VAL A 98 -4.96 -13.44 13.85
N PRO A 99 -5.02 -14.36 14.83
CA PRO A 99 -6.25 -14.70 15.53
C PRO A 99 -6.82 -13.50 16.28
N LYS A 100 -8.15 -13.38 16.28
CA LYS A 100 -8.87 -12.28 16.96
C LYS A 100 -8.54 -12.23 18.46
N GLU A 101 -8.40 -13.37 19.07
CA GLU A 101 -8.10 -13.51 20.51
C GLU A 101 -6.76 -12.85 20.86
N LYS A 102 -5.74 -12.97 19.99
CA LYS A 102 -4.45 -12.31 20.16
C LYS A 102 -4.57 -10.80 20.05
N VAL A 103 -5.34 -10.30 19.07
CA VAL A 103 -5.60 -8.87 18.92
C VAL A 103 -6.30 -8.31 20.16
N MET A 104 -7.34 -9.00 20.64
CA MET A 104 -8.05 -8.60 21.87
C MET A 104 -7.15 -8.64 23.11
N GLY A 105 -6.25 -9.60 23.22
CA GLY A 105 -5.26 -9.66 24.29
C GLY A 105 -4.32 -8.46 24.30
N VAL A 106 -3.86 -8.04 23.12
CA VAL A 106 -3.04 -6.82 22.98
C VAL A 106 -3.84 -5.56 23.34
N LEU A 107 -5.09 -5.45 22.89
CA LEU A 107 -5.95 -4.30 23.20
C LEU A 107 -6.28 -4.18 24.69
N ALA A 108 -6.32 -5.29 25.42
CA ALA A 108 -6.56 -5.32 26.88
C ALA A 108 -5.36 -4.80 27.71
N GLN A 109 -4.18 -4.61 27.13
CA GLN A 109 -3.01 -4.09 27.83
C GLN A 109 -3.24 -2.65 28.30
N GLN A 110 -3.00 -2.41 29.60
CA GLN A 110 -3.21 -1.08 30.21
C GLN A 110 -2.16 -0.06 29.73
N SER A 111 -0.91 -0.47 29.65
CA SER A 111 0.19 0.41 29.20
C SER A 111 0.11 0.64 27.70
N ARG A 112 0.01 1.92 27.29
CA ARG A 112 0.01 2.31 25.89
C ARG A 112 1.28 1.85 25.15
N ASN A 113 2.44 1.98 25.78
CA ASN A 113 3.71 1.60 25.16
C ASN A 113 3.81 0.10 24.92
N ILE A 114 3.42 -0.72 25.91
CA ILE A 114 3.40 -2.17 25.80
C ILE A 114 2.40 -2.56 24.73
N ARG A 115 1.17 -2.03 24.76
CA ARG A 115 0.15 -2.27 23.74
C ARG A 115 0.61 -1.98 22.34
N THR A 116 1.29 -0.84 22.12
CA THR A 116 1.83 -0.47 20.81
C THR A 116 2.91 -1.45 20.36
N TYR A 117 3.85 -1.79 21.24
CA TYR A 117 4.92 -2.75 20.95
C TYR A 117 4.34 -4.13 20.60
N ASP A 118 3.45 -4.65 21.43
CA ASP A 118 2.82 -5.97 21.23
C ASP A 118 1.97 -5.99 19.96
N ALA A 119 1.26 -4.89 19.65
CA ALA A 119 0.50 -4.77 18.40
C ALA A 119 1.42 -4.85 17.16
N VAL A 120 2.52 -4.10 17.16
CA VAL A 120 3.49 -4.15 16.05
C VAL A 120 4.09 -5.54 15.93
N THR A 121 4.54 -6.14 17.01
CA THR A 121 5.16 -7.46 17.05
C THR A 121 4.20 -8.54 16.55
N LEU A 122 2.92 -8.46 16.93
CA LEU A 122 1.88 -9.41 16.52
C LEU A 122 1.74 -9.54 15.01
N PHE A 123 1.90 -8.43 14.27
CA PHE A 123 1.82 -8.43 12.81
C PHE A 123 3.19 -8.59 12.13
N LEU A 124 4.27 -8.15 12.75
CA LEU A 124 5.61 -8.18 12.19
C LEU A 124 6.25 -9.57 12.25
N ASP A 125 6.13 -10.25 13.40
CA ASP A 125 6.75 -11.57 13.59
C ASP A 125 6.36 -12.61 12.51
N PRO A 126 5.09 -12.72 12.11
CA PRO A 126 4.72 -13.63 11.01
C PRO A 126 5.41 -13.30 9.68
N ILE A 127 5.68 -12.02 9.42
CA ILE A 127 6.37 -11.57 8.20
C ILE A 127 7.84 -11.97 8.25
N LEU A 128 8.52 -11.71 9.38
CA LEU A 128 9.93 -12.03 9.54
C LEU A 128 10.19 -13.54 9.40
N ARG A 129 9.37 -14.36 10.08
CA ARG A 129 9.47 -15.82 9.96
C ARG A 129 9.19 -16.32 8.55
N ALA A 130 8.23 -15.70 7.86
CA ALA A 130 7.90 -16.08 6.49
C ALA A 130 9.02 -15.72 5.50
N GLY A 131 9.75 -14.62 5.73
CA GLY A 131 10.92 -14.24 4.93
C GLY A 131 12.05 -15.26 5.00
N ASP A 132 12.18 -15.93 6.13
CA ASP A 132 13.16 -17.03 6.31
C ASP A 132 12.71 -18.33 5.61
N GLU A 133 11.39 -18.55 5.49
CA GLU A 133 10.81 -19.75 4.89
C GLU A 133 10.73 -19.67 3.35
N ASP A 134 10.36 -18.51 2.81
CA ASP A 134 10.13 -18.32 1.37
C ASP A 134 10.37 -16.86 0.94
N ALA A 135 11.47 -16.64 0.25
CA ALA A 135 11.84 -15.34 -0.32
C ALA A 135 11.02 -14.97 -1.58
N SER A 136 9.99 -15.74 -1.95
CA SER A 136 9.17 -15.47 -3.14
C SER A 136 8.25 -14.26 -2.99
N VAL A 137 7.88 -13.88 -1.76
CA VAL A 137 7.08 -12.68 -1.47
C VAL A 137 7.94 -11.44 -1.60
N ASN A 138 7.53 -10.50 -2.47
CA ASN A 138 8.24 -9.23 -2.63
C ASN A 138 7.47 -8.02 -2.04
N MET A 139 6.23 -8.22 -1.60
CA MET A 139 5.43 -7.18 -0.95
C MET A 139 4.47 -7.78 0.09
N TRP A 140 4.50 -7.23 1.30
CA TRP A 140 3.61 -7.64 2.38
C TRP A 140 2.52 -6.62 2.64
N PHE A 141 1.29 -7.11 2.82
CA PHE A 141 0.12 -6.32 3.21
C PHE A 141 -0.30 -6.70 4.62
N VAL A 142 -0.28 -5.73 5.51
CA VAL A 142 -0.79 -5.87 6.88
C VAL A 142 -2.19 -5.27 6.92
N ILE A 143 -3.18 -6.11 7.14
CA ILE A 143 -4.58 -5.71 7.22
C ILE A 143 -5.02 -5.77 8.68
N VAL A 144 -5.04 -4.59 9.29
CA VAL A 144 -5.43 -4.43 10.68
C VAL A 144 -6.96 -4.48 10.77
N PRO A 145 -7.53 -5.30 11.67
CA PRO A 145 -8.98 -5.34 11.87
C PRO A 145 -9.49 -4.03 12.50
N ASP A 146 -10.73 -3.68 12.19
CA ASP A 146 -11.47 -2.57 12.81
C ASP A 146 -11.82 -2.85 14.26
#